data_941ff082a971bbc2a2a8cd5c983b4211
#
_entry.id   941ff082a971bbc2a2a8cd5c983b4211
#
_cell.length_a   1.000
_cell.length_b   1.000
_cell.length_c   1.000
_cell.angle_alpha   90.00
_cell.angle_beta   90.00
_cell.angle_gamma   90.00
#
_symmetry.space_group_name_H-M   'P 1'
#
loop_
_entity.id
_entity.type
_entity.pdbx_description
1 polymer ?
#
loop_
_entity_poly.entity_id
_entity_poly.type
_entity_poly.pdbx_seq_one_letter_code
_entity_poly.pdbx_strand_id
1 'polypeptide(L)'
;MDISVTIIIISVVVWIQLIFFLKTAVGIRTLKNIYPSIGSLGISNEFGTQIISVHSKISKEFGAIIHATNTYLKENQGTVDFYVIQNLSERISTSKESEVTSEIPIPLYVGLMGTFVGVAVGLFSMNFLGIFSEDGIHSFLWGVVIALVSSFLGLLLSTVANYRLTSAVRHRDRKKNHYYTFVQTKLLPGMGSNIVDALGRLKGTLDNFNTVFSDNIGNINNIVVSLAANMQTIAEGMGTQKQILSELYGSKFQDLIKVNTETFNRVEKILPEMDDFIRKQKDL
;
A
#
# COMPACT_ATOMS: atom_id res chain seq x y z
N MET A 1 24.11 -14.02 40.93
CA MET A 1 24.55 -14.22 39.55
C MET A 1 25.86 -13.46 39.37
N ASP A 2 26.87 -14.10 38.84
CA ASP A 2 28.17 -13.44 38.67
C ASP A 2 28.06 -12.32 37.62
N ILE A 3 28.69 -11.19 37.89
CA ILE A 3 28.75 -10.04 36.98
C ILE A 3 29.23 -10.49 35.59
N SER A 4 30.13 -11.46 35.52
CA SER A 4 30.66 -12.04 34.29
C SER A 4 29.57 -12.69 33.44
N VAL A 5 28.64 -13.43 34.01
CA VAL A 5 27.53 -14.10 33.33
C VAL A 5 26.53 -13.03 32.77
N THR A 6 26.25 -12.00 33.57
CA THR A 6 25.41 -10.88 33.15
C THR A 6 25.97 -10.17 31.91
N ILE A 7 27.28 -9.86 31.93
CA ILE A 7 27.97 -9.20 30.81
C ILE A 7 27.96 -10.10 29.57
N ILE A 8 28.12 -11.40 29.71
CA ILE A 8 28.06 -12.33 28.59
C ILE A 8 26.67 -12.31 27.95
N ILE A 9 25.59 -12.41 28.74
CA ILE A 9 24.21 -12.39 28.22
C ILE A 9 23.91 -11.08 27.50
N ILE A 10 24.23 -9.93 28.12
CA ILE A 10 24.04 -8.61 27.48
C ILE A 10 24.82 -8.56 26.16
N SER A 11 26.09 -8.99 26.17
CA SER A 11 26.93 -8.98 24.98
C SER A 11 26.32 -9.79 23.84
N VAL A 12 25.83 -11.00 24.13
CA VAL A 12 25.19 -11.86 23.12
C VAL A 12 23.95 -11.18 22.51
N VAL A 13 23.06 -10.64 23.35
CA VAL A 13 21.84 -9.95 22.87
C VAL A 13 22.19 -8.72 22.03
N VAL A 14 23.13 -7.90 22.50
CA VAL A 14 23.62 -6.72 21.79
C VAL A 14 24.24 -7.09 20.44
N TRP A 15 25.05 -8.16 20.40
CA TRP A 15 25.62 -8.65 19.14
C TRP A 15 24.58 -9.07 18.16
N ILE A 16 23.53 -9.79 18.56
CA ILE A 16 22.42 -10.17 17.69
C ILE A 16 21.70 -8.93 17.17
N GLN A 17 21.39 -7.95 18.03
CA GLN A 17 20.77 -6.70 17.64
C GLN A 17 21.61 -5.92 16.61
N LEU A 18 22.93 -5.87 16.84
CA LEU A 18 23.85 -5.19 15.91
C LEU A 18 23.92 -5.88 14.55
N ILE A 19 23.94 -7.22 14.51
CA ILE A 19 23.92 -7.97 13.24
C ILE A 19 22.67 -7.61 12.44
N PHE A 20 21.48 -7.65 13.03
CA PHE A 20 20.25 -7.31 12.36
C PHE A 20 20.22 -5.83 11.94
N PHE A 21 20.68 -4.93 12.80
CA PHE A 21 20.79 -3.52 12.45
C PHE A 21 21.74 -3.27 11.26
N LEU A 22 22.88 -3.93 11.21
CA LEU A 22 23.82 -3.81 10.10
C LEU A 22 23.22 -4.37 8.82
N LYS A 23 22.51 -5.50 8.87
CA LYS A 23 21.78 -6.05 7.73
C LYS A 23 20.76 -5.04 7.19
N THR A 24 19.91 -4.49 8.06
CA THR A 24 18.93 -3.46 7.72
C THR A 24 19.60 -2.20 7.16
N ALA A 25 20.75 -1.78 7.74
CA ALA A 25 21.48 -0.62 7.23
C ALA A 25 22.04 -0.83 5.81
N VAL A 26 22.46 -2.04 5.47
CA VAL A 26 22.83 -2.41 4.10
C VAL A 26 21.62 -2.35 3.17
N GLY A 27 20.48 -2.89 3.60
CA GLY A 27 19.21 -2.81 2.85
C GLY A 27 18.79 -1.36 2.58
N ILE A 28 18.85 -0.49 3.59
CA ILE A 28 18.59 0.95 3.47
C ILE A 28 19.53 1.62 2.46
N ARG A 29 20.82 1.27 2.49
CA ARG A 29 21.80 1.80 1.54
C ARG A 29 21.52 1.35 0.11
N THR A 30 21.12 0.10 -0.08
CA THR A 30 20.72 -0.44 -1.38
C THR A 30 19.47 0.29 -1.90
N LEU A 31 18.44 0.45 -1.05
CA LEU A 31 17.23 1.18 -1.37
C LEU A 31 17.52 2.62 -1.80
N LYS A 32 18.38 3.33 -1.07
CA LYS A 32 18.81 4.71 -1.38
C LYS A 32 19.42 4.82 -2.79
N ASN A 33 20.13 3.79 -3.23
CA ASN A 33 20.91 3.78 -4.47
C ASN A 33 20.30 2.91 -5.57
N ILE A 34 19.01 2.60 -5.51
CA ILE A 34 18.32 1.86 -6.58
C ILE A 34 18.52 2.58 -7.92
N TYR A 35 18.18 3.86 -7.97
CA TYR A 35 18.28 4.63 -9.21
C TYR A 35 19.65 5.30 -9.33
N PRO A 36 20.29 5.19 -10.51
CA PRO A 36 21.55 5.88 -10.76
C PRO A 36 21.35 7.38 -10.94
N SER A 37 22.44 8.12 -11.14
CA SER A 37 22.38 9.52 -11.56
C SER A 37 21.98 9.63 -13.04
N ILE A 38 21.34 10.73 -13.44
CA ILE A 38 20.86 10.96 -14.82
C ILE A 38 21.99 10.85 -15.85
N GLY A 39 23.18 11.35 -15.51
CA GLY A 39 24.33 11.34 -16.43
C GLY A 39 24.85 9.95 -16.81
N SER A 40 24.38 8.88 -16.15
CA SER A 40 24.72 7.50 -16.47
C SER A 40 23.69 6.80 -17.37
N LEU A 41 22.59 7.45 -17.66
CA LEU A 41 21.53 6.94 -18.54
C LEU A 41 21.75 7.45 -19.97
N GLY A 42 21.73 6.55 -20.92
CA GLY A 42 21.81 6.84 -22.34
C GLY A 42 20.67 6.16 -23.10
N ILE A 43 20.55 6.50 -24.35
CA ILE A 43 19.68 5.83 -25.30
C ILE A 43 20.56 5.17 -26.34
N SER A 44 20.31 3.91 -26.62
CA SER A 44 20.93 3.18 -27.73
C SER A 44 19.86 2.65 -28.65
N ASN A 45 20.18 2.52 -29.93
CA ASN A 45 19.31 1.89 -30.92
C ASN A 45 19.72 0.43 -31.11
N GLU A 46 18.79 -0.47 -30.91
CA GLU A 46 18.95 -1.89 -31.13
C GLU A 46 17.83 -2.39 -32.03
N PHE A 47 18.19 -2.88 -33.23
CA PHE A 47 17.24 -3.35 -34.24
C PHE A 47 16.12 -2.35 -34.59
N GLY A 48 16.44 -1.05 -34.62
CA GLY A 48 15.46 0.00 -34.95
C GLY A 48 14.59 0.47 -33.78
N THR A 49 14.74 -0.14 -32.61
CA THR A 49 14.04 0.24 -31.41
C THR A 49 14.99 0.98 -30.46
N GLN A 50 14.55 2.11 -29.93
CA GLN A 50 15.29 2.82 -28.89
C GLN A 50 15.15 2.10 -27.57
N ILE A 51 16.28 1.81 -26.93
CA ILE A 51 16.34 1.19 -25.61
C ILE A 51 17.18 2.02 -24.65
N ILE A 52 16.97 1.83 -23.37
CA ILE A 52 17.75 2.50 -22.33
C ILE A 52 19.09 1.75 -22.18
N SER A 53 20.19 2.47 -22.35
CA SER A 53 21.55 2.00 -22.04
C SER A 53 22.05 2.63 -20.75
N VAL A 54 22.90 1.91 -20.01
CA VAL A 54 23.48 2.39 -18.76
C VAL A 54 25.00 2.30 -18.83
N HIS A 55 25.67 3.40 -18.57
CA HIS A 55 27.13 3.53 -18.69
C HIS A 55 27.86 3.41 -17.35
N SER A 56 27.17 3.04 -16.26
CA SER A 56 27.75 2.89 -14.94
C SER A 56 27.29 1.59 -14.24
N LYS A 57 27.98 1.23 -13.15
CA LYS A 57 27.53 0.12 -12.29
C LYS A 57 26.17 0.47 -11.66
N ILE A 58 25.20 -0.39 -11.88
CA ILE A 58 23.82 -0.23 -11.38
C ILE A 58 23.51 -1.25 -10.28
N SER A 59 22.48 -0.93 -9.48
CA SER A 59 21.91 -1.88 -8.53
C SER A 59 21.23 -3.04 -9.27
N LYS A 60 21.08 -4.18 -8.60
CA LYS A 60 20.34 -5.33 -9.12
C LYS A 60 18.89 -4.98 -9.44
N GLU A 61 18.28 -4.20 -8.57
CA GLU A 61 16.89 -3.75 -8.69
C GLU A 61 16.70 -2.84 -9.91
N PHE A 62 17.62 -1.88 -10.11
CA PHE A 62 17.56 -1.02 -11.30
C PHE A 62 17.87 -1.81 -12.59
N GLY A 63 18.76 -2.77 -12.52
CA GLY A 63 19.00 -3.70 -13.64
C GLY A 63 17.73 -4.44 -14.05
N ALA A 64 16.94 -4.91 -13.09
CA ALA A 64 15.65 -5.53 -13.36
C ALA A 64 14.62 -4.56 -13.98
N ILE A 65 14.59 -3.30 -13.51
CA ILE A 65 13.73 -2.25 -14.09
C ILE A 65 14.11 -2.00 -15.55
N ILE A 66 15.40 -1.80 -15.84
CA ILE A 66 15.88 -1.56 -17.20
C ILE A 66 15.63 -2.76 -18.11
N HIS A 67 15.89 -3.97 -17.63
CA HIS A 67 15.62 -5.18 -18.40
C HIS A 67 14.13 -5.29 -18.76
N ALA A 68 13.24 -5.16 -17.78
CA ALA A 68 11.80 -5.22 -18.00
C ALA A 68 11.31 -4.08 -18.93
N THR A 69 11.85 -2.87 -18.74
CA THR A 69 11.56 -1.73 -19.62
C THR A 69 12.02 -2.00 -21.04
N ASN A 70 13.26 -2.43 -21.24
CA ASN A 70 13.81 -2.69 -22.58
C ASN A 70 13.09 -3.84 -23.28
N THR A 71 12.68 -4.88 -22.55
CA THR A 71 11.83 -5.97 -23.09
C THR A 71 10.50 -5.41 -23.56
N TYR A 72 9.83 -4.60 -22.74
CA TYR A 72 8.57 -3.95 -23.11
C TYR A 72 8.72 -3.06 -24.35
N LEU A 73 9.82 -2.29 -24.45
CA LEU A 73 10.11 -1.43 -25.60
C LEU A 73 10.30 -2.25 -26.90
N LYS A 74 10.99 -3.37 -26.82
CA LYS A 74 11.24 -4.26 -27.97
C LYS A 74 9.96 -4.95 -28.47
N GLU A 75 9.13 -5.42 -27.54
CA GLU A 75 7.90 -6.14 -27.86
C GLU A 75 6.81 -5.22 -28.44
N ASN A 76 6.76 -3.95 -28.05
CA ASN A 76 5.73 -3.01 -28.46
C ASN A 76 6.13 -2.09 -29.64
N GLN A 77 7.29 -2.32 -30.27
CA GLN A 77 7.73 -1.69 -31.53
C GLN A 77 7.44 -0.17 -31.63
N GLY A 78 7.73 0.59 -30.56
CA GLY A 78 7.60 2.06 -30.59
C GLY A 78 6.26 2.62 -30.14
N THR A 79 5.29 1.78 -29.76
CA THR A 79 4.09 2.25 -29.07
C THR A 79 4.29 2.06 -27.57
N VAL A 80 4.80 3.09 -26.90
CA VAL A 80 5.20 2.99 -25.49
C VAL A 80 4.28 3.82 -24.62
N ASP A 81 3.64 3.14 -23.68
CA ASP A 81 2.92 3.79 -22.62
C ASP A 81 3.85 4.05 -21.43
N PHE A 82 4.04 5.32 -21.11
CA PHE A 82 4.80 5.75 -19.93
C PHE A 82 4.30 5.11 -18.64
N TYR A 83 2.97 4.91 -18.55
CA TYR A 83 2.34 4.34 -17.37
C TYR A 83 2.79 2.90 -17.07
N VAL A 84 3.04 2.12 -18.11
CA VAL A 84 3.58 0.76 -17.97
C VAL A 84 5.00 0.80 -17.40
N ILE A 85 5.85 1.67 -17.92
CA ILE A 85 7.23 1.84 -17.42
C ILE A 85 7.24 2.32 -15.99
N GLN A 86 6.36 3.27 -15.67
CA GLN A 86 6.18 3.77 -14.31
C GLN A 86 5.76 2.65 -13.36
N ASN A 87 4.74 1.86 -13.72
CA ASN A 87 4.25 0.76 -12.90
C ASN A 87 5.31 -0.33 -12.67
N LEU A 88 6.09 -0.69 -13.70
CA LEU A 88 7.20 -1.63 -13.56
C LEU A 88 8.23 -1.13 -12.54
N SER A 89 8.60 0.14 -12.66
CA SER A 89 9.56 0.79 -11.77
C SER A 89 9.03 0.90 -10.35
N GLU A 90 7.78 1.34 -10.16
CA GLU A 90 7.13 1.45 -8.85
C GLU A 90 7.05 0.09 -8.16
N ARG A 91 6.58 -0.94 -8.83
CA ARG A 91 6.43 -2.27 -8.25
C ARG A 91 7.75 -2.80 -7.68
N ILE A 92 8.86 -2.68 -8.43
CA ILE A 92 10.17 -3.17 -7.99
C ILE A 92 10.69 -2.32 -6.82
N SER A 93 10.55 -1.00 -6.91
CA SER A 93 11.06 -0.09 -5.87
C SER A 93 10.26 -0.18 -4.58
N THR A 94 8.94 -0.32 -4.66
CA THR A 94 8.05 -0.51 -3.48
C THR A 94 8.25 -1.87 -2.84
N SER A 95 8.44 -2.93 -3.64
CA SER A 95 8.78 -4.26 -3.12
C SER A 95 10.05 -4.23 -2.28
N LYS A 96 11.10 -3.53 -2.75
CA LYS A 96 12.34 -3.39 -1.99
C LYS A 96 12.19 -2.53 -0.74
N GLU A 97 11.38 -1.48 -0.81
CA GLU A 97 11.05 -0.67 0.37
C GLU A 97 10.32 -1.48 1.43
N SER A 98 9.32 -2.28 1.03
CA SER A 98 8.57 -3.15 1.93
C SER A 98 9.47 -4.19 2.61
N GLU A 99 10.39 -4.82 1.85
CA GLU A 99 11.38 -5.74 2.38
C GLU A 99 12.23 -5.09 3.49
N VAL A 100 12.81 -3.91 3.21
CA VAL A 100 13.65 -3.19 4.18
C VAL A 100 12.83 -2.71 5.39
N THR A 101 11.61 -2.24 5.16
CA THR A 101 10.70 -1.76 6.22
C THR A 101 10.35 -2.87 7.20
N SER A 102 10.13 -4.08 6.71
CA SER A 102 9.81 -5.25 7.55
C SER A 102 10.98 -5.68 8.45
N GLU A 103 12.22 -5.34 8.08
CA GLU A 103 13.41 -5.66 8.89
C GLU A 103 13.69 -4.65 10.02
N ILE A 104 13.15 -3.42 9.94
CA ILE A 104 13.43 -2.34 10.91
C ILE A 104 13.05 -2.69 12.35
N PRO A 105 11.91 -3.33 12.65
CA PRO A 105 11.54 -3.63 14.02
C PRO A 105 12.28 -4.85 14.62
N ILE A 106 13.07 -5.59 13.84
CA ILE A 106 13.72 -6.81 14.33
C ILE A 106 14.65 -6.55 15.52
N PRO A 107 15.54 -5.53 15.52
CA PRO A 107 16.36 -5.22 16.70
C PRO A 107 15.53 -4.93 17.95
N LEU A 108 14.36 -4.28 17.79
CA LEU A 108 13.41 -4.03 18.89
C LEU A 108 12.83 -5.34 19.43
N TYR A 109 12.43 -6.28 18.55
CA TYR A 109 11.91 -7.58 18.99
C TYR A 109 12.96 -8.41 19.70
N VAL A 110 14.20 -8.39 19.22
CA VAL A 110 15.34 -9.03 19.91
C VAL A 110 15.56 -8.37 21.28
N GLY A 111 15.44 -7.04 21.38
CA GLY A 111 15.52 -6.33 22.65
C GLY A 111 14.41 -6.76 23.62
N LEU A 112 13.18 -6.90 23.13
CA LEU A 112 12.06 -7.38 23.91
C LEU A 112 12.26 -8.85 24.38
N MET A 113 12.79 -9.72 23.51
CA MET A 113 13.18 -11.06 23.91
C MET A 113 14.26 -11.04 25.00
N GLY A 114 15.23 -10.13 24.87
CA GLY A 114 16.25 -9.90 25.88
C GLY A 114 15.66 -9.49 27.25
N THR A 115 14.54 -8.75 27.29
CA THR A 115 13.86 -8.44 28.55
C THR A 115 13.29 -9.68 29.22
N PHE A 116 12.64 -10.57 28.44
CA PHE A 116 12.12 -11.82 28.98
C PHE A 116 13.23 -12.72 29.51
N VAL A 117 14.32 -12.83 28.76
CA VAL A 117 15.51 -13.60 29.22
C VAL A 117 16.10 -13.00 30.49
N GLY A 118 16.27 -11.68 30.54
CA GLY A 118 16.82 -10.98 31.71
C GLY A 118 15.98 -11.20 32.97
N VAL A 119 14.66 -11.01 32.85
CA VAL A 119 13.74 -11.23 33.99
C VAL A 119 13.71 -12.71 34.40
N ALA A 120 13.64 -13.63 33.44
CA ALA A 120 13.60 -15.07 33.71
C ALA A 120 14.87 -15.53 34.43
N VAL A 121 16.04 -15.13 33.93
CA VAL A 121 17.33 -15.46 34.56
C VAL A 121 17.45 -14.84 35.96
N GLY A 122 16.99 -13.59 36.12
CA GLY A 122 16.96 -12.92 37.41
C GLY A 122 16.11 -13.65 38.44
N LEU A 123 14.87 -14.01 38.08
CA LEU A 123 13.94 -14.75 38.93
C LEU A 123 14.44 -16.16 39.26
N PHE A 124 14.99 -16.86 38.26
CA PHE A 124 15.54 -18.20 38.46
C PHE A 124 16.70 -18.15 39.42
N SER A 125 17.64 -17.22 39.25
CA SER A 125 18.77 -17.04 40.13
C SER A 125 18.34 -16.68 41.56
N MET A 126 17.37 -15.83 41.73
CA MET A 126 16.79 -15.44 43.03
C MET A 126 16.18 -16.65 43.75
N ASN A 127 15.47 -17.51 42.98
CA ASN A 127 14.89 -18.72 43.58
C ASN A 127 15.95 -19.72 44.07
N PHE A 128 17.06 -19.85 43.37
CA PHE A 128 18.17 -20.73 43.73
C PHE A 128 19.01 -20.23 44.94
N LEU A 129 19.19 -18.91 45.03
CA LEU A 129 20.02 -18.28 46.08
C LEU A 129 19.22 -17.97 47.36
N GLY A 130 17.88 -18.14 47.29
CA GLY A 130 16.96 -17.80 48.37
C GLY A 130 16.29 -16.45 48.18
N ILE A 131 14.95 -16.45 48.18
CA ILE A 131 14.09 -15.29 47.79
C ILE A 131 14.36 -14.06 48.67
N PHE A 132 14.74 -14.25 49.92
CA PHE A 132 15.03 -13.16 50.87
C PHE A 132 16.51 -13.00 51.21
N SER A 133 17.40 -13.68 50.48
CA SER A 133 18.84 -13.49 50.64
C SER A 133 19.29 -12.21 49.91
N GLU A 134 20.33 -11.57 50.48
CA GLU A 134 20.97 -10.41 49.83
C GLU A 134 21.48 -10.76 48.42
N ASP A 135 22.09 -11.93 48.26
CA ASP A 135 22.57 -12.45 46.98
C ASP A 135 21.44 -12.73 45.98
N GLY A 136 20.28 -13.21 46.46
CA GLY A 136 19.11 -13.45 45.62
C GLY A 136 18.54 -12.15 45.05
N ILE A 137 18.36 -11.13 45.89
CA ILE A 137 17.89 -9.81 45.48
C ILE A 137 18.90 -9.16 44.52
N HIS A 138 20.18 -9.25 44.80
CA HIS A 138 21.22 -8.72 43.92
C HIS A 138 21.19 -9.37 42.52
N SER A 139 21.01 -10.68 42.46
CA SER A 139 20.93 -11.45 41.23
C SER A 139 19.68 -11.05 40.39
N PHE A 140 18.53 -10.81 41.05
CA PHE A 140 17.36 -10.33 40.39
C PHE A 140 17.56 -8.93 39.81
N LEU A 141 18.17 -8.01 40.53
CA LEU A 141 18.48 -6.66 40.04
C LEU A 141 19.35 -6.69 38.78
N TRP A 142 20.34 -7.59 38.73
CA TRP A 142 21.14 -7.79 37.52
C TRP A 142 20.31 -8.32 36.34
N GLY A 143 19.34 -9.19 36.58
CA GLY A 143 18.37 -9.63 35.56
C GLY A 143 17.55 -8.45 34.99
N VAL A 144 17.12 -7.54 35.88
CA VAL A 144 16.40 -6.31 35.45
C VAL A 144 17.33 -5.40 34.65
N VAL A 145 18.59 -5.28 34.99
CA VAL A 145 19.56 -4.50 34.20
C VAL A 145 19.75 -5.10 32.81
N ILE A 146 19.83 -6.43 32.65
CA ILE A 146 19.86 -7.09 31.34
C ILE A 146 18.63 -6.68 30.50
N ALA A 147 17.45 -6.77 31.13
CA ALA A 147 16.19 -6.45 30.50
C ALA A 147 16.19 -5.00 29.99
N LEU A 148 16.51 -4.04 30.84
CA LEU A 148 16.51 -2.61 30.51
C LEU A 148 17.48 -2.26 29.39
N VAL A 149 18.74 -2.75 29.49
CA VAL A 149 19.79 -2.46 28.50
C VAL A 149 19.40 -3.06 27.14
N SER A 150 18.91 -4.30 27.10
CA SER A 150 18.50 -4.96 25.87
C SER A 150 17.35 -4.24 25.19
N SER A 151 16.34 -3.83 25.95
CA SER A 151 15.18 -3.12 25.42
C SER A 151 15.54 -1.74 24.90
N PHE A 152 16.31 -0.97 25.69
CA PHE A 152 16.73 0.37 25.33
C PHE A 152 17.55 0.39 24.03
N LEU A 153 18.53 -0.52 23.90
CA LEU A 153 19.35 -0.63 22.70
C LEU A 153 18.50 -1.05 21.49
N GLY A 154 17.58 -2.02 21.64
CA GLY A 154 16.68 -2.42 20.57
C GLY A 154 15.81 -1.28 20.04
N LEU A 155 15.24 -0.50 20.97
CA LEU A 155 14.44 0.68 20.64
C LEU A 155 15.30 1.75 19.91
N LEU A 156 16.48 2.03 20.43
CA LEU A 156 17.40 3.02 19.86
C LEU A 156 17.81 2.63 18.43
N LEU A 157 18.23 1.38 18.23
CA LEU A 157 18.64 0.88 16.91
C LEU A 157 17.48 0.92 15.89
N SER A 158 16.29 0.48 16.28
CA SER A 158 15.10 0.55 15.42
C SER A 158 14.73 1.99 15.07
N THR A 159 14.81 2.92 16.03
CA THR A 159 14.53 4.33 15.80
C THR A 159 15.52 4.95 14.81
N VAL A 160 16.82 4.67 14.98
CA VAL A 160 17.88 5.13 14.06
C VAL A 160 17.69 4.54 12.67
N ALA A 161 17.33 3.25 12.57
CA ALA A 161 17.06 2.59 11.30
C ALA A 161 15.87 3.26 10.57
N ASN A 162 14.77 3.54 11.28
CA ASN A 162 13.59 4.19 10.73
C ASN A 162 13.90 5.62 10.23
N TYR A 163 14.66 6.39 10.99
CA TYR A 163 15.12 7.71 10.55
C TYR A 163 15.95 7.65 9.26
N ARG A 164 16.90 6.70 9.20
CA ARG A 164 17.71 6.45 7.99
C ARG A 164 16.88 6.00 6.81
N LEU A 165 15.87 5.13 7.04
CA LEU A 165 14.94 4.70 5.99
C LEU A 165 14.22 5.89 5.38
N THR A 166 13.62 6.75 6.19
CA THR A 166 12.90 7.95 5.72
C THR A 166 13.77 8.83 4.83
N SER A 167 15.04 9.03 5.24
CA SER A 167 16.01 9.79 4.42
C SER A 167 16.36 9.07 3.10
N ALA A 168 16.50 7.75 3.15
CA ALA A 168 16.82 6.93 1.97
C ALA A 168 15.66 6.93 0.96
N VAL A 169 14.42 6.81 1.43
CA VAL A 169 13.20 6.87 0.60
C VAL A 169 13.11 8.21 -0.13
N ARG A 170 13.27 9.33 0.60
CA ARG A 170 13.28 10.68 -0.03
C ARG A 170 14.36 10.82 -1.11
N HIS A 171 15.54 10.25 -0.88
CA HIS A 171 16.63 10.32 -1.85
C HIS A 171 16.36 9.44 -3.07
N ARG A 172 15.86 8.23 -2.87
CA ARG A 172 15.42 7.33 -3.94
C ARG A 172 14.33 7.99 -4.78
N ASP A 173 13.31 8.59 -4.15
CA ASP A 173 12.18 9.19 -4.88
C ASP A 173 12.61 10.38 -5.74
N ARG A 174 13.55 11.19 -5.27
CA ARG A 174 14.15 12.23 -6.13
C ARG A 174 14.83 11.64 -7.37
N LYS A 175 15.65 10.60 -7.18
CA LYS A 175 16.33 9.94 -8.31
C LYS A 175 15.35 9.23 -9.23
N LYS A 176 14.29 8.62 -8.67
CA LYS A 176 13.20 8.00 -9.42
C LYS A 176 12.48 9.02 -10.30
N ASN A 177 12.14 10.18 -9.75
CA ASN A 177 11.53 11.27 -10.53
C ASN A 177 12.45 11.75 -11.65
N HIS A 178 13.75 11.82 -11.41
CA HIS A 178 14.73 12.12 -12.48
C HIS A 178 14.74 11.04 -13.57
N TYR A 179 14.66 9.76 -13.19
CA TYR A 179 14.52 8.67 -14.15
C TYR A 179 13.24 8.82 -14.99
N TYR A 180 12.12 9.13 -14.37
CA TYR A 180 10.85 9.36 -15.08
C TYR A 180 10.93 10.55 -16.04
N THR A 181 11.54 11.65 -15.59
CA THR A 181 11.81 12.80 -16.47
C THR A 181 12.68 12.39 -17.67
N PHE A 182 13.73 11.60 -17.45
CA PHE A 182 14.56 11.08 -18.55
C PHE A 182 13.74 10.26 -19.55
N VAL A 183 12.91 9.34 -19.07
CA VAL A 183 12.01 8.54 -19.90
C VAL A 183 11.08 9.43 -20.72
N GLN A 184 10.40 10.38 -20.06
CA GLN A 184 9.43 11.27 -20.72
C GLN A 184 10.08 12.23 -21.72
N THR A 185 11.25 12.79 -21.40
CA THR A 185 11.84 13.87 -22.20
C THR A 185 12.86 13.38 -23.25
N LYS A 186 13.44 12.21 -23.06
CA LYS A 186 14.49 11.68 -23.93
C LYS A 186 14.07 10.43 -24.68
N LEU A 187 13.45 9.49 -24.00
CA LEU A 187 13.11 8.19 -24.57
C LEU A 187 11.83 8.27 -25.42
N LEU A 188 10.71 8.74 -24.83
CA LEU A 188 9.42 8.76 -25.50
C LEU A 188 9.37 9.60 -26.78
N PRO A 189 9.93 10.84 -26.82
CA PRO A 189 9.93 11.63 -28.05
C PRO A 189 10.72 10.98 -29.20
N GLY A 190 11.79 10.28 -28.84
CA GLY A 190 12.63 9.59 -29.84
C GLY A 190 12.03 8.31 -30.42
N MET A 191 10.94 7.80 -29.84
CA MET A 191 10.30 6.55 -30.30
C MET A 191 9.18 6.75 -31.32
N GLY A 192 9.07 7.96 -31.91
CA GLY A 192 8.13 8.21 -33.00
C GLY A 192 6.65 8.11 -32.61
N SER A 193 6.33 8.29 -31.32
CA SER A 193 4.95 8.45 -30.90
C SER A 193 4.40 9.72 -31.54
N ASN A 194 3.94 9.59 -32.79
CA ASN A 194 3.19 10.66 -33.44
C ASN A 194 2.08 11.09 -32.48
N ILE A 195 2.00 12.39 -32.21
CA ILE A 195 0.90 13.01 -31.47
C ILE A 195 -0.45 12.54 -32.04
N VAL A 196 -0.50 12.24 -33.33
CA VAL A 196 -1.64 11.68 -34.04
C VAL A 196 -2.02 10.28 -33.51
N ASP A 197 -1.06 9.39 -33.26
CA ASP A 197 -1.33 8.06 -32.70
C ASP A 197 -1.73 8.13 -31.23
N ALA A 198 -1.11 9.01 -30.43
CA ALA A 198 -1.52 9.26 -29.05
C ALA A 198 -2.92 9.85 -28.96
N LEU A 199 -3.27 10.79 -29.86
CA LEU A 199 -4.61 11.36 -29.99
C LEU A 199 -5.61 10.30 -30.49
N GLY A 200 -5.20 9.44 -31.43
CA GLY A 200 -6.02 8.32 -31.91
C GLY A 200 -6.35 7.33 -30.79
N ARG A 201 -5.37 7.00 -29.94
CA ARG A 201 -5.57 6.14 -28.77
C ARG A 201 -6.42 6.83 -27.69
N LEU A 202 -6.17 8.11 -27.41
CA LEU A 202 -7.00 8.88 -26.49
C LEU A 202 -8.44 8.90 -26.96
N LYS A 203 -8.65 9.16 -28.28
CA LYS A 203 -9.97 9.09 -28.88
C LYS A 203 -10.59 7.70 -28.71
N GLY A 204 -9.85 6.62 -29.03
CA GLY A 204 -10.35 5.25 -28.86
C GLY A 204 -10.67 4.92 -27.39
N THR A 205 -9.86 5.40 -26.45
CA THR A 205 -10.12 5.23 -25.02
C THR A 205 -11.35 6.03 -24.58
N LEU A 206 -11.52 7.25 -25.08
CA LEU A 206 -12.70 8.08 -24.81
C LEU A 206 -13.97 7.48 -25.44
N ASP A 207 -13.88 6.97 -26.67
CA ASP A 207 -15.00 6.30 -27.33
C ASP A 207 -15.41 5.04 -26.57
N ASN A 208 -14.44 4.24 -26.11
CA ASN A 208 -14.70 3.08 -25.26
C ASN A 208 -15.27 3.47 -23.89
N PHE A 209 -14.72 4.50 -23.26
CA PHE A 209 -15.27 5.05 -22.02
C PHE A 209 -16.71 5.51 -22.21
N ASN A 210 -17.00 6.26 -23.27
CA ASN A 210 -18.35 6.73 -23.57
C ASN A 210 -19.31 5.56 -23.81
N THR A 211 -18.86 4.50 -24.50
CA THR A 211 -19.67 3.30 -24.70
C THR A 211 -19.97 2.60 -23.39
N VAL A 212 -18.95 2.28 -22.60
CA VAL A 212 -19.10 1.64 -21.28
C VAL A 212 -19.93 2.51 -20.34
N PHE A 213 -19.71 3.82 -20.36
CA PHE A 213 -20.47 4.75 -19.55
C PHE A 213 -21.94 4.80 -19.96
N SER A 214 -22.22 4.84 -21.27
CA SER A 214 -23.60 4.79 -21.82
C SER A 214 -24.29 3.47 -21.46
N ASP A 215 -23.58 2.34 -21.56
CA ASP A 215 -24.10 1.02 -21.18
C ASP A 215 -24.40 0.95 -19.66
N ASN A 216 -23.52 1.51 -18.84
CA ASN A 216 -23.73 1.59 -17.39
C ASN A 216 -24.94 2.48 -17.05
N ILE A 217 -25.09 3.62 -17.73
CA ILE A 217 -26.27 4.48 -17.58
C ILE A 217 -27.55 3.74 -18.02
N GLY A 218 -27.48 2.99 -19.14
CA GLY A 218 -28.58 2.12 -19.58
C GLY A 218 -28.95 1.07 -18.53
N ASN A 219 -27.94 0.43 -17.92
CA ASN A 219 -28.15 -0.53 -16.84
C ASN A 219 -28.76 0.11 -15.59
N ILE A 220 -28.27 1.30 -15.19
CA ILE A 220 -28.87 2.07 -14.09
C ILE A 220 -30.32 2.40 -14.38
N ASN A 221 -30.64 2.83 -15.60
CA ASN A 221 -32.02 3.10 -16.00
C ASN A 221 -32.92 1.85 -15.89
N ASN A 222 -32.42 0.68 -16.32
CA ASN A 222 -33.13 -0.59 -16.18
C ASN A 222 -33.34 -0.97 -14.70
N ILE A 223 -32.34 -0.72 -13.85
CA ILE A 223 -32.46 -0.93 -12.40
C ILE A 223 -33.52 0.01 -11.81
N VAL A 224 -33.52 1.28 -12.22
CA VAL A 224 -34.51 2.28 -11.76
C VAL A 224 -35.92 1.88 -12.17
N VAL A 225 -36.07 1.43 -13.42
CA VAL A 225 -37.39 0.93 -13.90
C VAL A 225 -37.83 -0.30 -13.12
N SER A 226 -36.91 -1.25 -12.90
CA SER A 226 -37.22 -2.44 -12.10
C SER A 226 -37.53 -2.10 -10.64
N LEU A 227 -36.83 -1.13 -10.08
CA LEU A 227 -37.08 -0.62 -8.73
C LEU A 227 -38.46 0.02 -8.64
N ALA A 228 -38.82 0.84 -9.64
CA ALA A 228 -40.13 1.46 -9.71
C ALA A 228 -41.26 0.41 -9.79
N ALA A 229 -41.08 -0.63 -10.62
CA ALA A 229 -42.04 -1.73 -10.72
C ALA A 229 -42.16 -2.50 -9.39
N ASN A 230 -41.02 -2.81 -8.75
CA ASN A 230 -41.02 -3.46 -7.43
C ASN A 230 -41.72 -2.61 -6.37
N MET A 231 -41.49 -1.30 -6.40
CA MET A 231 -42.12 -0.37 -5.46
C MET A 231 -43.63 -0.26 -5.69
N GLN A 232 -44.06 -0.32 -6.94
CA GLN A 232 -45.48 -0.38 -7.28
C GLN A 232 -46.11 -1.67 -6.70
N THR A 233 -45.45 -2.81 -6.88
CA THR A 233 -45.88 -4.09 -6.30
C THR A 233 -45.94 -4.05 -4.77
N ILE A 234 -44.93 -3.40 -4.13
CA ILE A 234 -44.93 -3.18 -2.69
C ILE A 234 -46.12 -2.28 -2.27
N ALA A 235 -46.38 -1.20 -3.03
CA ALA A 235 -47.48 -0.30 -2.74
C ALA A 235 -48.84 -1.00 -2.84
N GLU A 236 -49.03 -1.81 -3.88
CA GLU A 236 -50.23 -2.63 -4.05
C GLU A 236 -50.38 -3.67 -2.91
N GLY A 237 -49.27 -4.33 -2.57
CA GLY A 237 -49.20 -5.25 -1.41
C GLY A 237 -49.50 -4.55 -0.09
N MET A 238 -48.99 -3.35 0.12
CA MET A 238 -49.29 -2.52 1.29
C MET A 238 -50.74 -2.04 1.30
N GLY A 239 -51.30 -1.71 0.14
CA GLY A 239 -52.74 -1.39 0.00
C GLY A 239 -53.61 -2.55 0.47
N THR A 240 -53.29 -3.76 -0.03
CA THR A 240 -53.98 -5.00 0.37
C THR A 240 -53.77 -5.32 1.87
N GLN A 241 -52.54 -5.16 2.36
CA GLN A 241 -52.23 -5.35 3.78
C GLN A 241 -52.94 -4.33 4.68
N LYS A 242 -53.04 -3.07 4.21
CA LYS A 242 -53.81 -2.01 4.89
C LYS A 242 -55.28 -2.40 5.00
N GLN A 243 -55.85 -2.92 3.92
CA GLN A 243 -57.24 -3.37 3.88
C GLN A 243 -57.47 -4.50 4.89
N ILE A 244 -56.60 -5.52 4.86
CA ILE A 244 -56.64 -6.65 5.81
C ILE A 244 -56.47 -6.18 7.26
N LEU A 245 -55.50 -5.28 7.50
CA LEU A 245 -55.25 -4.75 8.85
C LEU A 245 -56.34 -3.78 9.34
N SER A 246 -56.96 -3.04 8.43
CA SER A 246 -58.12 -2.21 8.82
C SER A 246 -59.32 -3.03 9.24
N GLU A 247 -59.46 -4.20 8.65
CA GLU A 247 -60.50 -5.18 9.01
C GLU A 247 -60.18 -5.91 10.31
N LEU A 248 -58.88 -6.17 10.59
CA LEU A 248 -58.45 -6.98 11.71
C LEU A 248 -58.11 -6.21 12.99
N TYR A 249 -57.55 -5.01 12.94
CA TYR A 249 -56.91 -4.40 14.10
C TYR A 249 -57.07 -2.92 14.33
N GLY A 250 -57.96 -2.17 13.76
CA GLY A 250 -58.22 -0.78 14.09
C GLY A 250 -56.98 0.13 14.11
N SER A 251 -57.12 1.34 14.60
CA SER A 251 -56.29 2.51 14.34
C SER A 251 -54.76 2.45 14.63
N LYS A 252 -54.26 1.47 15.36
CA LYS A 252 -52.81 1.41 15.70
C LYS A 252 -51.87 1.07 14.52
N PHE A 253 -52.34 0.39 13.49
CA PHE A 253 -51.55 0.03 12.31
C PHE A 253 -51.60 1.11 11.20
N GLN A 254 -52.52 2.03 11.26
CA GLN A 254 -52.62 3.09 10.26
C GLN A 254 -51.42 4.04 10.28
N ASP A 255 -50.80 4.29 11.42
CA ASP A 255 -49.60 5.16 11.51
C ASP A 255 -48.40 4.52 10.87
N LEU A 256 -48.20 3.20 11.00
CA LEU A 256 -47.10 2.45 10.36
C LEU A 256 -47.23 2.44 8.84
N ILE A 257 -48.45 2.27 8.33
CA ILE A 257 -48.73 2.29 6.89
C ILE A 257 -48.53 3.69 6.33
N LYS A 258 -48.91 4.73 7.09
CA LYS A 258 -48.71 6.13 6.71
C LYS A 258 -47.23 6.46 6.56
N VAL A 259 -46.36 6.07 7.51
CA VAL A 259 -44.91 6.26 7.44
C VAL A 259 -44.30 5.54 6.25
N ASN A 260 -44.75 4.30 5.98
CA ASN A 260 -44.29 3.53 4.83
C ASN A 260 -44.71 4.15 3.48
N THR A 261 -45.93 4.65 3.41
CA THR A 261 -46.46 5.34 2.20
C THR A 261 -45.76 6.68 1.97
N GLU A 262 -45.44 7.44 3.02
CA GLU A 262 -44.66 8.67 2.91
C GLU A 262 -43.23 8.41 2.44
N THR A 263 -42.60 7.34 2.90
CA THR A 263 -41.27 6.92 2.43
C THR A 263 -41.30 6.54 0.96
N PHE A 264 -42.33 5.83 0.52
CA PHE A 264 -42.57 5.45 -0.86
C PHE A 264 -42.75 6.67 -1.78
N ASN A 265 -43.60 7.62 -1.40
CA ASN A 265 -43.82 8.84 -2.14
C ASN A 265 -42.58 9.73 -2.25
N ARG A 266 -41.63 9.63 -1.29
CA ARG A 266 -40.33 10.30 -1.37
C ARG A 266 -39.46 9.68 -2.47
N VAL A 267 -39.43 8.36 -2.56
CA VAL A 267 -38.66 7.66 -3.60
C VAL A 267 -39.26 7.93 -4.99
N GLU A 268 -40.58 7.92 -5.12
CA GLU A 268 -41.27 8.24 -6.38
C GLU A 268 -40.98 9.67 -6.89
N LYS A 269 -40.75 10.62 -5.97
CA LYS A 269 -40.33 11.99 -6.36
C LYS A 269 -38.88 12.07 -6.82
N ILE A 270 -37.99 11.20 -6.33
CA ILE A 270 -36.58 11.17 -6.71
C ILE A 270 -36.41 10.53 -8.10
N LEU A 271 -37.29 9.62 -8.50
CA LEU A 271 -37.24 8.92 -9.80
C LEU A 271 -37.21 9.85 -11.02
N PRO A 272 -38.05 10.87 -11.12
CA PRO A 272 -38.01 11.82 -12.26
C PRO A 272 -36.72 12.65 -12.28
N GLU A 273 -36.19 13.02 -11.11
CA GLU A 273 -34.92 13.77 -11.00
C GLU A 273 -33.72 12.91 -11.47
N MET A 274 -33.74 11.63 -11.16
CA MET A 274 -32.76 10.67 -11.67
C MET A 274 -32.90 10.47 -13.19
N ASP A 275 -34.10 10.37 -13.72
CA ASP A 275 -34.34 10.23 -15.16
C ASP A 275 -33.90 11.50 -15.94
N ASP A 276 -34.15 12.69 -15.40
CA ASP A 276 -33.65 13.95 -15.93
C ASP A 276 -32.13 14.07 -15.91
N PHE A 277 -31.51 13.59 -14.79
CA PHE A 277 -30.06 13.50 -14.69
C PHE A 277 -29.47 12.55 -15.74
N ILE A 278 -30.08 11.37 -15.91
CA ILE A 278 -29.66 10.37 -16.91
C ILE A 278 -29.78 10.92 -18.33
N ARG A 279 -30.87 11.62 -18.63
CA ARG A 279 -31.06 12.27 -19.95
C ARG A 279 -30.02 13.35 -20.22
N LYS A 280 -29.71 14.20 -19.24
CA LYS A 280 -28.67 15.23 -19.36
C LYS A 280 -27.27 14.67 -19.56
N GLN A 281 -27.00 13.50 -19.04
CA GLN A 281 -25.73 12.79 -19.25
C GLN A 281 -25.66 12.10 -20.63
N LYS A 282 -26.78 11.79 -21.23
CA LYS A 282 -26.86 11.12 -22.54
C LYS A 282 -26.79 12.11 -23.72
N ASP A 283 -27.08 13.36 -23.44
CA ASP A 283 -27.06 14.47 -24.43
C ASP A 283 -25.68 15.20 -24.43
N LEU A 284 -24.75 14.79 -23.59
CA LEU A 284 -23.33 15.20 -23.56
C LEU A 284 -22.45 14.18 -24.31
#